data_9770cd6d197753adb0b5505da6799778
#
_entry.id   9770cd6d197753adb0b5505da6799778
#
_cell.length_a   1.000
_cell.length_b   1.000
_cell.length_c   1.000
_cell.angle_alpha   90.00
_cell.angle_beta   90.00
_cell.angle_gamma   90.00
#
_symmetry.space_group_name_H-M   'P 1'
#
loop_
_entity.id
_entity.type
_entity.pdbx_description
1 polymer ?
#
loop_
_entity_poly.entity_id
_entity_poly.type
_entity_poly.pdbx_seq_one_letter_code
_entity_poly.pdbx_strand_id
1 'polypeptide(L)'
;MRASLQVVLMGVTVAFLSVTPIAAAEPKDEVEAAAVAWGLALGEDDPDKVLPFYASDAVLWGTVSPKLRSDPAALRDYFVGAFKVLSGLKVAFGDHLIRVYGNTAVNTGYYTFSFVQNGESKTFPARYSFTYVKNGDRWMIVDHHSSAMPSPPK
;
A
#
# COMPACT_ATOMS: atom_id res chain seq x y z
N MET A 1 56.81 -63.69 -6.14
CA MET A 1 55.60 -63.02 -6.69
C MET A 1 55.08 -62.14 -5.60
N ARG A 2 55.21 -60.77 -5.74
CA ARG A 2 54.66 -59.76 -4.79
C ARG A 2 53.50 -59.09 -5.50
N ALA A 3 52.30 -59.24 -4.97
CA ALA A 3 51.09 -58.55 -5.48
C ALA A 3 50.96 -57.20 -4.80
N SER A 4 51.00 -56.13 -5.59
CA SER A 4 50.76 -54.75 -5.10
C SER A 4 49.29 -54.48 -5.09
N LEU A 5 48.73 -54.14 -3.93
CA LEU A 5 47.33 -53.71 -3.74
C LEU A 5 47.27 -52.20 -3.96
N GLN A 6 46.63 -51.78 -5.05
CA GLN A 6 46.32 -50.34 -5.28
C GLN A 6 45.02 -50.00 -4.57
N VAL A 7 45.08 -49.09 -3.60
CA VAL A 7 43.92 -48.48 -2.95
C VAL A 7 43.49 -47.26 -3.80
N VAL A 8 42.29 -47.32 -4.40
CA VAL A 8 41.67 -46.19 -5.08
C VAL A 8 40.89 -45.39 -4.05
N LEU A 9 41.37 -44.18 -3.73
CA LEU A 9 40.67 -43.24 -2.86
C LEU A 9 39.65 -42.47 -3.68
N MET A 10 38.37 -42.76 -3.49
CA MET A 10 37.27 -42.08 -4.16
C MET A 10 36.92 -40.80 -3.34
N GLY A 11 37.38 -39.64 -3.80
CA GLY A 11 37.08 -38.34 -3.18
C GLY A 11 35.63 -37.94 -3.42
N VAL A 12 34.84 -37.83 -2.36
CA VAL A 12 33.49 -37.26 -2.40
C VAL A 12 33.61 -35.74 -2.32
N THR A 13 33.33 -35.07 -3.43
CA THR A 13 33.29 -33.61 -3.48
C THR A 13 31.88 -33.15 -3.00
N VAL A 14 31.79 -32.63 -1.80
CA VAL A 14 30.57 -32.03 -1.27
C VAL A 14 30.49 -30.58 -1.81
N ALA A 15 29.55 -30.33 -2.73
CA ALA A 15 29.26 -28.99 -3.20
C ALA A 15 28.39 -28.26 -2.16
N PHE A 16 28.96 -27.25 -1.50
CA PHE A 16 28.21 -26.33 -0.66
C PHE A 16 27.43 -25.36 -1.55
N LEU A 17 26.10 -25.54 -1.63
CA LEU A 17 25.19 -24.54 -2.19
C LEU A 17 25.12 -23.34 -1.23
N SER A 18 25.75 -22.24 -1.60
CA SER A 18 25.64 -20.97 -0.86
C SER A 18 24.23 -20.40 -1.07
N VAL A 19 23.39 -20.51 -0.06
CA VAL A 19 22.10 -19.81 -0.02
C VAL A 19 22.39 -18.34 0.33
N THR A 20 22.33 -17.45 -0.64
CA THR A 20 22.37 -16.00 -0.39
C THR A 20 21.07 -15.60 0.33
N PRO A 21 21.15 -14.97 1.52
CA PRO A 21 19.95 -14.45 2.17
C PRO A 21 19.30 -13.39 1.27
N ILE A 22 18.00 -13.53 0.99
CA ILE A 22 17.21 -12.47 0.37
C ILE A 22 17.16 -11.35 1.41
N ALA A 23 17.70 -10.18 1.07
CA ALA A 23 17.61 -9.00 1.93
C ALA A 23 16.14 -8.69 2.17
N ALA A 24 15.76 -8.51 3.44
CA ALA A 24 14.42 -8.02 3.77
C ALA A 24 14.23 -6.62 3.16
N ALA A 25 13.03 -6.33 2.66
CA ALA A 25 12.72 -5.02 2.13
C ALA A 25 12.85 -3.96 3.24
N GLU A 26 13.33 -2.77 2.87
CA GLU A 26 13.39 -1.67 3.82
C GLU A 26 11.96 -1.25 4.24
N PRO A 27 11.72 -0.93 5.51
CA PRO A 27 10.39 -0.57 5.98
C PRO A 27 9.71 0.56 5.19
N LYS A 28 10.49 1.48 4.63
CA LYS A 28 9.99 2.54 3.76
C LYS A 28 9.42 1.98 2.46
N ASP A 29 10.09 1.01 1.85
CA ASP A 29 9.67 0.38 0.60
C ASP A 29 8.42 -0.49 0.83
N GLU A 30 8.30 -1.12 2.02
CA GLU A 30 7.10 -1.86 2.41
C GLU A 30 5.88 -0.92 2.53
N VAL A 31 6.06 0.28 3.11
CA VAL A 31 4.99 1.29 3.23
C VAL A 31 4.59 1.83 1.86
N GLU A 32 5.56 2.08 0.98
CA GLU A 32 5.29 2.49 -0.39
C GLU A 32 4.51 1.43 -1.15
N ALA A 33 4.91 0.16 -1.04
CA ALA A 33 4.19 -0.96 -1.64
C ALA A 33 2.75 -1.09 -1.09
N ALA A 34 2.54 -0.85 0.21
CA ALA A 34 1.20 -0.84 0.81
C ALA A 34 0.33 0.29 0.25
N ALA A 35 0.89 1.49 0.04
CA ALA A 35 0.17 2.61 -0.58
C ALA A 35 -0.21 2.31 -2.04
N VAL A 36 0.72 1.76 -2.82
CA VAL A 36 0.47 1.35 -4.22
C VAL A 36 -0.61 0.28 -4.28
N ALA A 37 -0.54 -0.74 -3.41
CA ALA A 37 -1.54 -1.81 -3.35
C ALA A 37 -2.94 -1.29 -2.98
N TRP A 38 -3.03 -0.35 -2.03
CA TRP A 38 -4.27 0.36 -1.72
C TRP A 38 -4.82 1.09 -2.96
N GLY A 39 -3.96 1.79 -3.71
CA GLY A 39 -4.35 2.51 -4.92
C GLY A 39 -4.86 1.59 -6.03
N LEU A 40 -4.27 0.41 -6.19
CA LEU A 40 -4.74 -0.61 -7.13
C LEU A 40 -6.11 -1.16 -6.71
N ALA A 41 -6.28 -1.48 -5.42
CA ALA A 41 -7.55 -1.96 -4.87
C ALA A 41 -8.69 -0.93 -5.04
N LEU A 42 -8.38 0.36 -4.90
CA LEU A 42 -9.35 1.44 -5.14
C LEU A 42 -9.88 1.40 -6.59
N GLY A 43 -9.05 0.99 -7.55
CA GLY A 43 -9.41 0.89 -8.97
C GLY A 43 -10.31 -0.30 -9.32
N GLU A 44 -10.59 -1.19 -8.38
CA GLU A 44 -11.49 -2.34 -8.61
C GLU A 44 -12.97 -1.99 -8.37
N ASP A 45 -13.29 -0.76 -7.92
CA ASP A 45 -14.65 -0.28 -7.59
C ASP A 45 -15.39 -1.19 -6.58
N ASP A 46 -14.64 -1.94 -5.76
CA ASP A 46 -15.15 -2.88 -4.75
C ASP A 46 -14.67 -2.50 -3.34
N PRO A 47 -15.57 -2.10 -2.42
CA PRO A 47 -15.21 -1.80 -1.03
C PRO A 47 -14.48 -2.94 -0.33
N ASP A 48 -14.82 -4.21 -0.63
CA ASP A 48 -14.22 -5.38 0.01
C ASP A 48 -12.74 -5.58 -0.40
N LYS A 49 -12.29 -4.92 -1.46
CA LYS A 49 -10.89 -4.89 -1.88
C LYS A 49 -10.10 -3.80 -1.18
N VAL A 50 -10.73 -2.67 -0.88
CA VAL A 50 -10.07 -1.50 -0.28
C VAL A 50 -10.02 -1.60 1.25
N LEU A 51 -11.10 -2.06 1.89
CA LEU A 51 -11.21 -2.14 3.35
C LEU A 51 -10.10 -2.95 4.04
N PRO A 52 -9.57 -4.05 3.46
CA PRO A 52 -8.50 -4.82 4.10
C PRO A 52 -7.18 -4.06 4.31
N PHE A 53 -7.03 -2.87 3.76
CA PHE A 53 -5.87 -1.99 4.00
C PHE A 53 -6.02 -1.14 5.26
N TYR A 54 -7.23 -1.04 5.83
CA TYR A 54 -7.52 -0.27 7.02
C TYR A 54 -7.55 -1.16 8.25
N ALA A 55 -7.01 -0.65 9.36
CA ALA A 55 -7.20 -1.26 10.68
C ALA A 55 -8.67 -1.14 11.12
N SER A 56 -9.10 -1.99 12.05
CA SER A 56 -10.49 -2.03 12.51
C SER A 56 -10.93 -0.75 13.25
N ASP A 57 -9.98 0.02 13.77
CA ASP A 57 -10.15 1.30 14.45
C ASP A 57 -9.68 2.49 13.60
N ALA A 58 -9.51 2.29 12.29
CA ALA A 58 -9.03 3.31 11.39
C ALA A 58 -9.98 4.50 11.29
N VAL A 59 -9.39 5.67 11.07
CA VAL A 59 -10.10 6.93 10.86
C VAL A 59 -9.89 7.43 9.43
N LEU A 60 -10.95 7.90 8.79
CA LEU A 60 -10.91 8.46 7.43
C LEU A 60 -11.60 9.82 7.36
N TRP A 61 -10.84 10.83 6.93
CA TRP A 61 -11.33 12.08 6.36
C TRP A 61 -11.31 12.00 4.84
N GLY A 62 -12.46 11.74 4.21
CA GLY A 62 -12.54 11.62 2.75
C GLY A 62 -12.41 12.97 2.06
N THR A 63 -11.87 13.00 0.85
CA THR A 63 -11.42 14.19 0.10
C THR A 63 -12.41 15.35 0.04
N VAL A 64 -13.69 15.07 -0.13
CA VAL A 64 -14.78 16.06 -0.22
C VAL A 64 -15.89 15.77 0.80
N SER A 65 -15.64 14.86 1.75
CA SER A 65 -16.62 14.48 2.76
C SER A 65 -16.50 15.38 3.99
N PRO A 66 -17.60 15.98 4.47
CA PRO A 66 -17.60 16.76 5.70
C PRO A 66 -17.63 15.89 6.96
N LYS A 67 -17.72 14.56 6.81
CA LYS A 67 -17.91 13.63 7.93
C LYS A 67 -16.68 12.78 8.14
N LEU A 68 -16.26 12.68 9.40
CA LEU A 68 -15.32 11.67 9.85
C LEU A 68 -15.93 10.26 9.75
N ARG A 69 -15.14 9.29 9.34
CA ARG A 69 -15.46 7.87 9.40
C ARG A 69 -14.49 7.23 10.40
N SER A 70 -15.01 6.60 11.45
CA SER A 70 -14.20 6.08 12.57
C SER A 70 -14.57 4.67 12.99
N ASP A 71 -15.27 3.95 12.12
CA ASP A 71 -15.60 2.54 12.30
C ASP A 71 -15.70 1.83 10.94
N PRO A 72 -15.58 0.50 10.89
CA PRO A 72 -15.58 -0.26 9.63
C PRO A 72 -16.84 -0.07 8.78
N ALA A 73 -18.02 0.07 9.40
CA ALA A 73 -19.27 0.26 8.67
C ALA A 73 -19.31 1.64 7.99
N ALA A 74 -18.91 2.68 8.72
CA ALA A 74 -18.83 4.04 8.17
C ALA A 74 -17.77 4.17 7.06
N LEU A 75 -16.62 3.46 7.17
CA LEU A 75 -15.64 3.40 6.09
C LEU A 75 -16.22 2.69 4.87
N ARG A 76 -16.91 1.56 5.06
CA ARG A 76 -17.57 0.83 3.98
C ARG A 76 -18.58 1.71 3.25
N ASP A 77 -19.44 2.36 3.97
CA ASP A 77 -20.48 3.25 3.40
C ASP A 77 -19.86 4.39 2.57
N TYR A 78 -18.72 4.92 3.02
CA TYR A 78 -17.97 5.92 2.26
C TYR A 78 -17.54 5.39 0.89
N PHE A 79 -16.89 4.22 0.82
CA PHE A 79 -16.43 3.64 -0.43
C PHE A 79 -17.59 3.18 -1.32
N VAL A 80 -18.65 2.58 -0.76
CA VAL A 80 -19.88 2.27 -1.51
C VAL A 80 -20.45 3.51 -2.16
N GLY A 81 -20.52 4.63 -1.43
CA GLY A 81 -20.99 5.90 -1.95
C GLY A 81 -20.09 6.47 -3.05
N ALA A 82 -18.78 6.41 -2.86
CA ALA A 82 -17.80 6.90 -3.83
C ALA A 82 -17.88 6.11 -5.15
N PHE A 83 -17.87 4.80 -5.12
CA PHE A 83 -17.89 3.94 -6.31
C PHE A 83 -19.22 4.01 -7.10
N LYS A 84 -20.33 4.38 -6.44
CA LYS A 84 -21.60 4.63 -7.14
C LYS A 84 -21.57 5.87 -8.05
N VAL A 85 -20.73 6.86 -7.72
CA VAL A 85 -20.73 8.16 -8.43
C VAL A 85 -19.45 8.43 -9.22
N LEU A 86 -18.39 7.68 -8.94
CA LEU A 86 -17.06 7.82 -9.54
C LEU A 86 -16.67 6.50 -10.21
N SER A 87 -17.22 6.24 -11.40
CA SER A 87 -16.97 4.98 -12.12
C SER A 87 -15.53 4.89 -12.62
N GLY A 88 -14.91 3.71 -12.48
CA GLY A 88 -13.52 3.46 -12.91
C GLY A 88 -12.53 4.34 -12.15
N LEU A 89 -12.76 4.55 -10.86
CA LEU A 89 -11.92 5.37 -10.01
C LEU A 89 -10.50 4.81 -9.95
N LYS A 90 -9.52 5.64 -10.29
CA LYS A 90 -8.09 5.33 -10.18
C LYS A 90 -7.38 6.44 -9.43
N VAL A 91 -6.26 6.09 -8.81
CA VAL A 91 -5.38 7.05 -8.16
C VAL A 91 -3.96 6.93 -8.71
N ALA A 92 -3.34 8.06 -9.01
CA ALA A 92 -1.94 8.17 -9.35
C ALA A 92 -1.24 8.97 -8.24
N PHE A 93 -0.27 8.36 -7.56
CA PHE A 93 0.55 9.03 -6.56
C PHE A 93 1.55 9.97 -7.26
N GLY A 94 1.66 11.17 -6.73
CA GLY A 94 2.68 12.16 -7.10
C GLY A 94 3.79 12.22 -6.05
N ASP A 95 4.42 13.40 -5.92
CA ASP A 95 5.45 13.63 -4.92
C ASP A 95 4.93 13.31 -3.52
N HIS A 96 5.69 12.52 -2.77
CA HIS A 96 5.34 12.11 -1.43
C HIS A 96 6.58 11.89 -0.55
N LEU A 97 6.37 11.90 0.74
CA LEU A 97 7.40 11.66 1.75
C LEU A 97 6.95 10.58 2.73
N ILE A 98 7.71 9.48 2.78
CA ILE A 98 7.52 8.41 3.76
C ILE A 98 8.54 8.54 4.87
N ARG A 99 8.06 8.52 6.12
CA ARG A 99 8.85 8.53 7.35
C ARG A 99 8.43 7.36 8.22
N VAL A 100 9.40 6.58 8.70
CA VAL A 100 9.17 5.39 9.52
C VAL A 100 9.72 5.60 10.92
N TYR A 101 8.94 5.23 11.92
CA TYR A 101 9.23 5.36 13.35
C TYR A 101 8.91 4.04 14.05
N GLY A 102 9.83 3.08 13.99
CA GLY A 102 9.61 1.73 14.50
C GLY A 102 8.51 1.01 13.73
N ASN A 103 7.40 0.68 14.40
CA ASN A 103 6.24 0.04 13.80
C ASN A 103 5.18 1.02 13.28
N THR A 104 5.46 2.32 13.27
CA THR A 104 4.56 3.37 12.77
C THR A 104 5.21 4.07 11.59
N ALA A 105 4.43 4.39 10.56
CA ALA A 105 4.90 5.17 9.43
C ALA A 105 3.88 6.25 9.04
N VAL A 106 4.40 7.36 8.50
CA VAL A 106 3.59 8.43 7.92
C VAL A 106 4.00 8.59 6.46
N ASN A 107 3.04 8.47 5.55
CA ASN A 107 3.19 8.77 4.13
C ASN A 107 2.31 9.97 3.80
N THR A 108 2.93 11.06 3.37
CA THR A 108 2.22 12.31 3.07
C THR A 108 2.64 12.82 1.70
N GLY A 109 1.70 13.35 0.94
CA GLY A 109 2.01 13.81 -0.42
C GLY A 109 0.77 14.21 -1.21
N TYR A 110 0.95 14.12 -2.52
CA TYR A 110 -0.09 14.45 -3.51
C TYR A 110 -0.51 13.19 -4.25
N TYR A 111 -1.75 13.19 -4.69
CA TYR A 111 -2.25 12.21 -5.65
C TYR A 111 -3.33 12.85 -6.54
N THR A 112 -3.57 12.22 -7.68
CA THR A 112 -4.63 12.63 -8.59
C THR A 112 -5.57 11.45 -8.80
N PHE A 113 -6.84 11.66 -8.50
CA PHE A 113 -7.90 10.74 -8.88
C PHE A 113 -8.27 10.95 -10.34
N SER A 114 -8.56 9.87 -11.05
CA SER A 114 -9.21 9.89 -12.37
C SER A 114 -10.42 8.96 -12.35
N PHE A 115 -11.50 9.38 -12.96
CA PHE A 115 -12.79 8.67 -12.95
C PHE A 115 -13.68 9.14 -14.09
N VAL A 116 -14.75 8.39 -14.35
CA VAL A 116 -15.81 8.81 -15.26
C VAL A 116 -17.03 9.26 -14.45
N GLN A 117 -17.54 10.44 -14.76
CA GLN A 117 -18.77 10.98 -14.18
C GLN A 117 -19.64 11.59 -15.26
N ASN A 118 -20.89 11.14 -15.36
CA ASN A 118 -21.85 11.55 -16.40
C ASN A 118 -21.32 11.33 -17.84
N GLY A 119 -20.56 10.26 -18.05
CA GLY A 119 -19.95 9.91 -19.35
C GLY A 119 -18.69 10.68 -19.71
N GLU A 120 -18.22 11.58 -18.85
CA GLU A 120 -17.01 12.37 -19.06
C GLU A 120 -15.85 11.89 -18.18
N SER A 121 -14.65 11.79 -18.75
CA SER A 121 -13.42 11.55 -17.99
C SER A 121 -13.03 12.80 -17.22
N LYS A 122 -12.81 12.65 -15.91
CA LYS A 122 -12.43 13.75 -14.99
C LYS A 122 -11.19 13.37 -14.20
N THR A 123 -10.46 14.41 -13.79
CA THR A 123 -9.35 14.29 -12.84
C THR A 123 -9.58 15.20 -11.65
N PHE A 124 -9.12 14.76 -10.48
CA PHE A 124 -9.26 15.52 -9.25
C PHE A 124 -7.94 15.44 -8.45
N PRO A 125 -7.09 16.48 -8.52
CA PRO A 125 -5.89 16.53 -7.71
C PRO A 125 -6.22 16.78 -6.24
N ALA A 126 -5.50 16.07 -5.37
CA ALA A 126 -5.71 16.15 -3.94
C ALA A 126 -4.38 15.95 -3.20
N ARG A 127 -4.39 16.17 -1.91
CA ARG A 127 -3.28 15.89 -0.99
C ARG A 127 -3.75 14.94 0.09
N TYR A 128 -2.80 14.17 0.63
CA TYR A 128 -3.12 13.16 1.61
C TYR A 128 -2.06 13.02 2.70
N SER A 129 -2.48 12.42 3.79
CA SER A 129 -1.61 11.79 4.77
C SER A 129 -2.20 10.44 5.16
N PHE A 130 -1.39 9.40 5.06
CA PHE A 130 -1.66 8.10 5.66
C PHE A 130 -0.77 7.95 6.89
N THR A 131 -1.35 7.49 8.00
CA THR A 131 -0.58 6.92 9.11
C THR A 131 -0.80 5.41 9.10
N TYR A 132 0.30 4.67 9.14
CA TYR A 132 0.31 3.22 9.17
C TYR A 132 0.83 2.71 10.50
N VAL A 133 0.34 1.55 10.92
CA VAL A 133 0.92 0.72 11.98
C VAL A 133 1.19 -0.66 11.42
N LYS A 134 2.39 -1.19 11.72
CA LYS A 134 2.77 -2.54 11.31
C LYS A 134 2.12 -3.56 12.22
N ASN A 135 1.32 -4.47 11.65
CA ASN A 135 0.66 -5.57 12.32
C ASN A 135 1.11 -6.88 11.66
N GLY A 136 1.97 -7.64 12.34
CA GLY A 136 2.71 -8.74 11.72
C GLY A 136 3.55 -8.25 10.55
N ASP A 137 3.33 -8.84 9.37
CA ASP A 137 4.05 -8.47 8.15
C ASP A 137 3.34 -7.40 7.31
N ARG A 138 2.26 -6.80 7.81
CA ARG A 138 1.44 -5.85 7.05
C ARG A 138 1.43 -4.46 7.68
N TRP A 139 1.56 -3.44 6.83
CA TRP A 139 1.29 -2.06 7.19
C TRP A 139 -0.19 -1.74 6.99
N MET A 140 -0.88 -1.45 8.11
CA MET A 140 -2.32 -1.16 8.13
C MET A 140 -2.55 0.35 8.30
N ILE A 141 -3.42 0.94 7.50
CA ILE A 141 -3.82 2.34 7.64
C ILE A 141 -4.64 2.50 8.93
N VAL A 142 -4.19 3.36 9.84
CA VAL A 142 -4.92 3.74 11.06
C VAL A 142 -5.50 5.14 10.97
N ASP A 143 -4.90 6.02 10.15
CA ASP A 143 -5.44 7.34 9.85
C ASP A 143 -5.23 7.67 8.37
N HIS A 144 -6.28 8.15 7.72
CA HIS A 144 -6.25 8.61 6.34
C HIS A 144 -6.94 9.97 6.25
N HIS A 145 -6.15 11.01 6.06
CA HIS A 145 -6.67 12.33 5.68
C HIS A 145 -6.47 12.55 4.19
N SER A 146 -7.55 12.88 3.52
CA SER A 146 -7.54 13.35 2.13
C SER A 146 -8.25 14.69 2.02
N SER A 147 -7.70 15.62 1.25
CA SER A 147 -8.32 16.91 1.01
C SER A 147 -8.06 17.42 -0.41
N ALA A 148 -9.03 18.14 -0.97
CA ALA A 148 -8.86 18.85 -2.22
C ALA A 148 -7.66 19.81 -2.17
N MET A 149 -7.07 20.09 -3.31
CA MET A 149 -6.08 21.18 -3.41
C MET A 149 -6.74 22.51 -3.07
N PRO A 150 -6.07 23.36 -2.25
CA PRO A 150 -6.61 24.69 -1.96
C PRO A 150 -6.67 25.53 -3.25
N SER A 151 -7.72 26.33 -3.37
CA SER A 151 -7.76 27.33 -4.43
C SER A 151 -6.65 28.37 -4.24
N PRO A 152 -6.08 28.93 -5.34
CA PRO A 152 -5.16 30.06 -5.22
C PRO A 152 -5.81 31.20 -4.42
N PRO A 153 -5.06 31.95 -3.61
CA PRO A 153 -5.57 33.13 -2.96
C PRO A 153 -6.11 34.11 -4.00
N LYS A 154 -7.25 34.71 -3.70
CA LYS A 154 -7.84 35.76 -4.53
C LYS A 154 -7.04 37.04 -4.41
#